data_68836b4fa2992d043ac8296df556a388
#
_entry.id   68836b4fa2992d043ac8296df556a388
#
_cell.length_a   1.000
_cell.length_b   1.000
_cell.length_c   1.000
_cell.angle_alpha   90.00
_cell.angle_beta   90.00
_cell.angle_gamma   90.00
#
_symmetry.space_group_name_H-M   'P 1'
#
loop_
_entity.id
_entity.type
_entity.pdbx_description
1 polymer ?
#
loop_
_entity_poly.entity_id
_entity_poly.type
_entity_poly.pdbx_seq_one_letter_code
_entity_poly.pdbx_strand_id
1 'polypeptide(L)'
;MATRAIRARETILTESPGVRGPGLVSSPVCPGCLAPVRAPLLPCSRCSLPVCSPACEQSPAHKPECDLLAENRVKVNIQDCDSPATIYSFITPYRLLMMRRTDPETFSRVASLPDHIVQRAGLGEWDVHQRDIVNFLRRRCFLSKTFSDEDIHRAIGLIAYVVFPH
;
A
#
# COMPACT_ATOMS: atom_id res chain seq x y z
N MET A 1 -21.21 -14.33 -18.78
CA MET A 1 -22.60 -13.90 -19.18
C MET A 1 -23.52 -14.18 -17.99
N ALA A 2 -24.47 -13.29 -17.72
CA ALA A 2 -25.51 -13.55 -16.71
C ALA A 2 -26.42 -14.67 -17.20
N THR A 3 -26.76 -15.61 -16.35
CA THR A 3 -27.63 -16.77 -16.65
C THR A 3 -29.11 -16.50 -16.37
N ARG A 4 -29.44 -15.32 -15.80
CA ARG A 4 -30.80 -14.85 -15.52
C ARG A 4 -30.87 -13.32 -15.61
N ALA A 5 -32.07 -12.78 -15.58
CA ALA A 5 -32.27 -11.34 -15.43
C ALA A 5 -31.80 -10.84 -14.08
N ILE A 6 -31.06 -9.73 -14.07
CA ILE A 6 -30.54 -9.06 -12.86
C ILE A 6 -31.38 -7.79 -12.65
N ARG A 7 -31.92 -7.61 -11.44
CA ARG A 7 -32.72 -6.43 -11.09
C ARG A 7 -31.79 -5.23 -10.85
N ALA A 8 -32.31 -4.04 -11.08
CA ALA A 8 -31.63 -2.81 -10.72
C ALA A 8 -31.28 -2.83 -9.21
N ARG A 9 -30.02 -2.46 -8.88
CA ARG A 9 -29.46 -2.47 -7.53
C ARG A 9 -29.32 -3.86 -6.88
N GLU A 10 -29.46 -4.92 -7.63
CA GLU A 10 -29.14 -6.26 -7.13
C GLU A 10 -27.65 -6.41 -6.98
N THR A 11 -27.17 -6.90 -5.82
CA THR A 11 -25.77 -7.25 -5.61
C THR A 11 -25.43 -8.48 -6.44
N ILE A 12 -24.52 -8.34 -7.40
CA ILE A 12 -24.11 -9.42 -8.32
C ILE A 12 -22.83 -10.10 -7.91
N LEU A 13 -22.01 -9.42 -7.09
CA LEU A 13 -20.73 -9.93 -6.58
C LEU A 13 -20.43 -9.27 -5.24
N THR A 14 -19.91 -10.05 -4.32
CA THR A 14 -19.34 -9.56 -3.06
C THR A 14 -17.98 -10.24 -2.86
N GLU A 15 -16.94 -9.46 -2.76
CA GLU A 15 -15.59 -9.94 -2.52
C GLU A 15 -14.91 -9.19 -1.39
N SER A 16 -14.00 -9.86 -0.70
CA SER A 16 -13.08 -9.21 0.23
C SER A 16 -11.82 -8.79 -0.53
N PRO A 17 -11.33 -7.56 -0.34
CA PRO A 17 -10.11 -7.12 -1.00
C PRO A 17 -8.92 -7.97 -0.57
N GLY A 18 -8.09 -8.38 -1.52
CA GLY A 18 -6.89 -9.17 -1.26
C GLY A 18 -5.87 -8.41 -0.41
N VAL A 19 -5.70 -7.11 -0.63
CA VAL A 19 -4.85 -6.22 0.16
C VAL A 19 -5.57 -4.89 0.39
N ARG A 20 -5.35 -4.29 1.57
CA ARG A 20 -5.91 -2.99 1.92
C ARG A 20 -4.80 -2.04 2.33
N GLY A 21 -4.87 -0.80 1.89
CA GLY A 21 -3.91 0.23 2.27
C GLY A 21 -4.18 1.57 1.56
N PRO A 22 -3.37 2.59 1.87
CA PRO A 22 -3.42 3.86 1.14
C PRO A 22 -3.14 3.67 -0.35
N GLY A 23 -3.74 4.49 -1.19
CA GLY A 23 -3.37 4.57 -2.61
C GLY A 23 -1.92 5.04 -2.79
N LEU A 24 -1.36 4.84 -3.98
CA LEU A 24 -0.02 5.34 -4.33
C LEU A 24 0.05 6.86 -4.25
N VAL A 25 -1.07 7.52 -4.55
CA VAL A 25 -1.29 8.94 -4.35
C VAL A 25 -2.57 9.09 -3.57
N SER A 26 -2.50 9.43 -2.30
CA SER A 26 -3.68 9.61 -1.46
C SER A 26 -3.49 10.79 -0.50
N SER A 27 -4.60 11.43 -0.15
CA SER A 27 -4.64 12.34 0.99
C SER A 27 -4.28 11.58 2.28
N PRO A 28 -3.87 12.28 3.35
CA PRO A 28 -3.54 11.64 4.61
C PRO A 28 -4.67 10.74 5.13
N VAL A 29 -4.36 9.47 5.33
CA VAL A 29 -5.28 8.47 5.91
C VAL A 29 -4.63 7.74 7.07
N CYS A 30 -5.44 7.27 7.99
CA CYS A 30 -4.97 6.41 9.08
C CYS A 30 -4.59 5.02 8.53
N PRO A 31 -3.35 4.55 8.64
CA PRO A 31 -2.97 3.24 8.12
C PRO A 31 -3.65 2.07 8.85
N GLY A 32 -4.21 2.31 10.04
CA GLY A 32 -4.94 1.29 10.81
C GLY A 32 -6.38 1.05 10.32
N CYS A 33 -7.12 2.12 9.95
CA CYS A 33 -8.53 1.99 9.55
C CYS A 33 -8.87 2.60 8.19
N LEU A 34 -7.90 3.25 7.54
CA LEU A 34 -8.01 3.94 6.24
C LEU A 34 -8.97 5.15 6.24
N ALA A 35 -9.44 5.58 7.40
CA ALA A 35 -10.22 6.82 7.48
C ALA A 35 -9.31 8.04 7.22
N PRO A 36 -9.83 9.09 6.56
CA PRO A 36 -9.10 10.34 6.40
C PRO A 36 -8.69 10.90 7.76
N VAL A 37 -7.44 11.32 7.89
CA VAL A 37 -6.95 12.03 9.08
C VAL A 37 -6.87 13.52 8.79
N ARG A 38 -7.17 14.34 9.82
CA ARG A 38 -7.17 15.79 9.75
C ARG A 38 -6.33 16.35 10.89
N ALA A 39 -5.80 17.55 10.69
CA ALA A 39 -5.09 18.27 11.74
C ALA A 39 -5.99 18.51 12.99
N PRO A 40 -5.43 18.42 14.20
CA PRO A 40 -4.06 18.06 14.51
C PRO A 40 -3.82 16.56 14.31
N LEU A 41 -2.73 16.20 13.62
CA LEU A 41 -2.36 14.82 13.36
C LEU A 41 -1.78 14.16 14.62
N LEU A 42 -2.21 12.95 14.92
CA LEU A 42 -1.65 12.11 16.00
C LEU A 42 -0.59 11.18 15.41
N PRO A 43 0.69 11.38 15.70
CA PRO A 43 1.74 10.48 15.20
C PRO A 43 1.76 9.17 16.00
N CYS A 44 1.92 8.05 15.31
CA CYS A 44 2.26 6.77 15.93
C CYS A 44 3.59 6.92 16.70
N SER A 45 3.62 6.46 17.94
CA SER A 45 4.80 6.58 18.84
C SER A 45 6.03 5.84 18.30
N ARG A 46 5.82 4.78 17.49
CA ARG A 46 6.88 3.94 16.95
C ARG A 46 7.40 4.41 15.60
N CYS A 47 6.54 4.66 14.62
CA CYS A 47 6.91 4.95 13.23
C CYS A 47 6.63 6.39 12.78
N SER A 48 5.86 7.15 13.58
CA SER A 48 5.41 8.52 13.30
C SER A 48 4.42 8.68 12.14
N LEU A 49 3.90 7.60 11.55
CA LEU A 49 2.75 7.69 10.64
C LEU A 49 1.53 8.23 11.38
N PRO A 50 0.69 9.06 10.73
CA PRO A 50 -0.48 9.62 11.39
C PRO A 50 -1.56 8.55 11.59
N VAL A 51 -2.05 8.44 12.81
CA VAL A 51 -3.15 7.54 13.20
C VAL A 51 -4.30 8.35 13.79
N CYS A 52 -5.52 7.84 13.69
CA CYS A 52 -6.68 8.57 14.22
C CYS A 52 -6.93 8.31 15.72
N SER A 53 -6.34 7.27 16.29
CA SER A 53 -6.51 6.93 17.71
C SER A 53 -5.43 5.96 18.20
N PRO A 54 -5.24 5.80 19.53
CA PRO A 54 -4.38 4.76 20.10
C PRO A 54 -4.79 3.34 19.71
N ALA A 55 -6.07 3.07 19.51
CA ALA A 55 -6.55 1.77 19.02
C ALA A 55 -6.07 1.50 17.60
N CYS A 56 -6.04 2.51 16.74
CA CYS A 56 -5.49 2.38 15.38
C CYS A 56 -3.97 2.25 15.37
N GLU A 57 -3.27 2.86 16.32
CA GLU A 57 -1.82 2.67 16.49
C GLU A 57 -1.49 1.21 16.78
N GLN A 58 -2.31 0.53 17.59
CA GLN A 58 -2.13 -0.88 17.96
C GLN A 58 -2.80 -1.85 16.99
N SER A 59 -3.45 -1.35 15.94
CA SER A 59 -4.18 -2.18 14.99
C SER A 59 -3.27 -3.17 14.26
N PRO A 60 -3.66 -4.45 14.14
CA PRO A 60 -2.96 -5.41 13.30
C PRO A 60 -2.79 -4.95 11.84
N ALA A 61 -3.72 -4.13 11.34
CA ALA A 61 -3.65 -3.58 9.99
C ALA A 61 -2.51 -2.57 9.82
N HIS A 62 -2.11 -1.86 10.90
CA HIS A 62 -0.98 -0.92 10.88
C HIS A 62 0.37 -1.60 11.18
N LYS A 63 0.35 -2.80 11.73
CA LYS A 63 1.54 -3.47 12.25
C LYS A 63 2.65 -3.69 11.19
N PRO A 64 2.39 -4.12 9.95
CA PRO A 64 3.45 -4.46 9.00
C PRO A 64 4.41 -3.30 8.72
N GLU A 65 3.88 -2.15 8.31
CA GLU A 65 4.72 -0.98 8.03
C GLU A 65 5.27 -0.32 9.29
N CYS A 66 4.51 -0.39 10.40
CA CYS A 66 4.98 0.13 11.68
C CYS A 66 6.24 -0.61 12.17
N ASP A 67 6.22 -1.93 12.12
CA ASP A 67 7.38 -2.75 12.49
C ASP A 67 8.54 -2.49 11.53
N LEU A 68 8.30 -2.48 10.22
CA LEU A 68 9.33 -2.16 9.23
C LEU A 68 10.05 -0.85 9.52
N LEU A 69 9.28 0.22 9.73
CA LEU A 69 9.85 1.55 9.98
C LEU A 69 10.57 1.62 11.33
N ALA A 70 9.97 1.05 12.38
CA ALA A 70 10.53 1.08 13.73
C ALA A 70 11.83 0.26 13.83
N GLU A 71 11.88 -0.94 13.28
CA GLU A 71 13.05 -1.82 13.26
C GLU A 71 14.24 -1.19 12.53
N ASN A 72 13.94 -0.49 11.44
CA ASN A 72 14.96 0.21 10.64
C ASN A 72 15.22 1.65 11.11
N ARG A 73 14.61 2.08 12.23
CA ARG A 73 14.74 3.43 12.80
C ARG A 73 14.40 4.55 11.80
N VAL A 74 13.48 4.25 10.90
CA VAL A 74 12.95 5.22 9.94
C VAL A 74 11.75 5.92 10.59
N LYS A 75 11.85 7.23 10.80
CA LYS A 75 10.74 8.07 11.25
C LYS A 75 10.17 8.80 10.05
N VAL A 76 8.86 8.79 9.94
CA VAL A 76 8.13 9.56 8.93
C VAL A 76 7.95 10.98 9.47
N ASN A 77 8.25 11.99 8.66
CA ASN A 77 7.93 13.36 9.01
C ASN A 77 6.44 13.59 8.74
N ILE A 78 5.67 13.79 9.78
CA ILE A 78 4.21 13.96 9.67
C ILE A 78 3.82 15.23 8.87
N GLN A 79 4.68 16.23 8.80
CA GLN A 79 4.47 17.44 8.00
C GLN A 79 4.57 17.16 6.50
N ASP A 80 5.32 16.14 6.09
CA ASP A 80 5.42 15.72 4.70
C ASP A 80 4.16 14.96 4.24
N CYS A 81 3.24 14.64 5.16
CA CYS A 81 1.98 13.98 4.84
C CYS A 81 1.01 14.87 4.06
N ASP A 82 1.21 16.19 4.06
CA ASP A 82 0.44 17.13 3.24
C ASP A 82 0.90 17.13 1.77
N SER A 83 2.08 16.59 1.51
CA SER A 83 2.55 16.38 0.14
C SER A 83 1.98 15.07 -0.40
N PRO A 84 1.16 15.06 -1.46
CA PRO A 84 0.49 13.85 -1.96
C PRO A 84 1.46 12.79 -2.46
N ALA A 85 2.76 13.02 -2.36
CA ALA A 85 3.70 12.32 -3.21
C ALA A 85 4.38 11.10 -2.58
N THR A 86 4.51 10.86 -1.27
CA THR A 86 5.54 9.86 -0.96
C THR A 86 5.36 8.98 0.28
N ILE A 87 4.77 9.50 1.34
CA ILE A 87 4.84 8.79 2.62
C ILE A 87 3.97 7.52 2.67
N TYR A 88 2.86 7.53 1.93
CA TYR A 88 1.94 6.39 1.90
C TYR A 88 2.18 5.43 0.75
N SER A 89 2.85 5.88 -0.31
CA SER A 89 2.97 5.13 -1.57
C SER A 89 3.65 3.75 -1.41
N PHE A 90 4.51 3.58 -0.42
CA PHE A 90 5.17 2.30 -0.16
C PHE A 90 4.31 1.30 0.63
N ILE A 91 3.28 1.77 1.38
CA ILE A 91 2.57 0.95 2.38
C ILE A 91 1.85 -0.23 1.70
N THR A 92 1.00 0.05 0.72
CA THR A 92 0.19 -1.01 0.08
C THR A 92 1.04 -1.97 -0.75
N PRO A 93 2.03 -1.52 -1.57
CA PRO A 93 3.00 -2.42 -2.19
C PRO A 93 3.74 -3.29 -1.17
N TYR A 94 4.18 -2.73 -0.05
CA TYR A 94 4.85 -3.50 0.99
C TYR A 94 3.93 -4.53 1.64
N ARG A 95 2.70 -4.15 1.98
CA ARG A 95 1.70 -5.10 2.52
C ARG A 95 1.46 -6.26 1.55
N LEU A 96 1.31 -5.97 0.25
CA LEU A 96 1.16 -7.00 -0.77
C LEU A 96 2.38 -7.93 -0.83
N LEU A 97 3.60 -7.40 -0.81
CA LEU A 97 4.82 -8.20 -0.79
C LEU A 97 4.92 -9.09 0.45
N MET A 98 4.50 -8.58 1.62
CA MET A 98 4.50 -9.36 2.86
C MET A 98 3.50 -10.52 2.84
N MET A 99 2.40 -10.41 2.08
CA MET A 99 1.43 -11.49 1.90
C MET A 99 2.06 -12.74 1.27
N ARG A 100 3.16 -12.62 0.56
CA ARG A 100 3.92 -13.78 0.06
C ARG A 100 4.26 -14.79 1.16
N ARG A 101 4.38 -14.32 2.42
CA ARG A 101 4.67 -15.14 3.60
C ARG A 101 3.45 -15.37 4.49
N THR A 102 2.59 -14.38 4.62
CA THR A 102 1.49 -14.40 5.59
C THR A 102 0.19 -14.97 5.03
N ASP A 103 -0.02 -14.84 3.71
CA ASP A 103 -1.18 -15.36 2.99
C ASP A 103 -0.79 -15.69 1.53
N PRO A 104 -0.01 -16.79 1.31
CA PRO A 104 0.49 -17.15 -0.02
C PRO A 104 -0.62 -17.42 -1.04
N GLU A 105 -1.77 -17.90 -0.61
CA GLU A 105 -2.89 -18.20 -1.49
C GLU A 105 -3.47 -16.91 -2.08
N THR A 106 -3.83 -15.94 -1.23
CA THR A 106 -4.32 -14.65 -1.70
C THR A 106 -3.24 -13.90 -2.49
N PHE A 107 -1.97 -13.96 -2.05
CA PHE A 107 -0.86 -13.40 -2.82
C PHE A 107 -0.79 -13.97 -4.24
N SER A 108 -0.87 -15.29 -4.40
CA SER A 108 -0.81 -15.95 -5.71
C SER A 108 -1.96 -15.50 -6.63
N ARG A 109 -3.18 -15.37 -6.09
CA ARG A 109 -4.33 -14.86 -6.85
C ARG A 109 -4.12 -13.41 -7.31
N VAL A 110 -3.64 -12.53 -6.43
CA VAL A 110 -3.36 -11.14 -6.78
C VAL A 110 -2.20 -11.05 -7.77
N ALA A 111 -1.13 -11.82 -7.54
CA ALA A 111 0.05 -11.82 -8.42
C ALA A 111 -0.21 -12.40 -9.83
N SER A 112 -1.33 -13.09 -10.03
CA SER A 112 -1.76 -13.56 -11.36
C SER A 112 -2.44 -12.48 -12.21
N LEU A 113 -2.76 -11.33 -11.62
CA LEU A 113 -3.33 -10.20 -12.34
C LEU A 113 -2.25 -9.47 -13.16
N PRO A 114 -2.63 -8.76 -14.25
CA PRO A 114 -1.69 -8.00 -15.04
C PRO A 114 -1.03 -6.88 -14.23
N ASP A 115 0.29 -6.89 -14.13
CA ASP A 115 1.09 -5.87 -13.44
C ASP A 115 1.59 -4.75 -14.38
N HIS A 116 1.42 -4.95 -15.67
CA HIS A 116 1.80 -4.01 -16.73
C HIS A 116 3.28 -3.55 -16.66
N ILE A 117 4.18 -4.35 -16.10
CA ILE A 117 5.56 -3.95 -15.83
C ILE A 117 6.30 -3.50 -17.12
N VAL A 118 6.08 -4.22 -18.22
CA VAL A 118 6.72 -3.92 -19.51
C VAL A 118 6.19 -2.61 -20.10
N GLN A 119 4.88 -2.40 -20.04
CA GLN A 119 4.22 -1.20 -20.55
C GLN A 119 4.57 0.04 -19.74
N ARG A 120 4.80 -0.13 -18.44
CA ARG A 120 5.15 0.95 -17.51
C ARG A 120 6.62 1.33 -17.59
N ALA A 121 7.48 0.38 -17.96
CA ALA A 121 8.91 0.66 -18.13
C ALA A 121 9.13 1.76 -19.17
N GLY A 122 9.86 2.80 -18.80
CA GLY A 122 10.11 3.97 -19.67
C GLY A 122 9.05 5.07 -19.60
N LEU A 123 7.98 4.93 -18.83
CA LEU A 123 7.08 6.02 -18.52
C LEU A 123 7.64 6.86 -17.36
N GLY A 124 7.33 8.16 -17.33
CA GLY A 124 7.82 9.06 -16.28
C GLY A 124 7.44 8.62 -14.85
N GLU A 125 6.31 7.93 -14.68
CA GLU A 125 5.90 7.36 -13.41
C GLU A 125 6.86 6.27 -12.90
N TRP A 126 7.54 5.55 -13.80
CA TRP A 126 8.50 4.52 -13.43
C TRP A 126 9.64 5.10 -12.59
N ASP A 127 10.21 6.22 -13.01
CA ASP A 127 11.32 6.88 -12.31
C ASP A 127 10.86 7.45 -10.96
N VAL A 128 9.64 7.95 -10.89
CA VAL A 128 9.03 8.38 -9.62
C VAL A 128 8.90 7.19 -8.67
N HIS A 129 8.34 6.08 -9.13
CA HIS A 129 8.19 4.87 -8.31
C HIS A 129 9.54 4.27 -7.91
N GLN A 130 10.53 4.29 -8.82
CA GLN A 130 11.89 3.83 -8.51
C GLN A 130 12.50 4.66 -7.39
N ARG A 131 12.38 6.00 -7.46
CA ARG A 131 12.94 6.91 -6.47
C ARG A 131 12.22 6.82 -5.12
N ASP A 132 10.90 6.88 -5.13
CA ASP A 132 10.09 7.15 -3.94
C ASP A 132 9.64 5.87 -3.22
N ILE A 133 9.51 4.75 -3.93
CA ILE A 133 9.05 3.50 -3.37
C ILE A 133 10.18 2.46 -3.34
N VAL A 134 10.75 2.15 -4.50
CA VAL A 134 11.74 1.07 -4.62
C VAL A 134 13.00 1.38 -3.83
N ASN A 135 13.58 2.55 -4.05
CA ASN A 135 14.77 2.98 -3.31
C ASN A 135 14.52 3.15 -1.81
N PHE A 136 13.32 3.61 -1.44
CA PHE A 136 12.92 3.72 -0.03
C PHE A 136 12.90 2.32 0.64
N LEU A 137 12.16 1.39 0.08
CA LEU A 137 12.06 0.03 0.65
C LEU A 137 13.40 -0.68 0.67
N ARG A 138 14.19 -0.60 -0.41
CA ARG A 138 15.44 -1.34 -0.51
C ARG A 138 16.59 -0.71 0.28
N ARG A 139 16.71 0.61 0.28
CA ARG A 139 17.86 1.31 0.87
C ARG A 139 17.57 1.83 2.28
N ARG A 140 16.39 2.44 2.49
CA ARG A 140 16.03 3.00 3.79
C ARG A 140 15.46 1.95 4.74
N CYS A 141 14.70 0.98 4.21
CA CYS A 141 14.14 -0.13 5.00
C CYS A 141 14.95 -1.43 4.86
N PHE A 142 16.13 -1.39 4.23
CA PHE A 142 17.09 -2.49 4.10
C PHE A 142 16.53 -3.79 3.52
N LEU A 143 15.53 -3.71 2.66
CA LEU A 143 14.88 -4.88 2.04
C LEU A 143 15.56 -5.37 0.76
N SER A 144 16.75 -4.87 0.42
CA SER A 144 17.46 -5.23 -0.81
C SER A 144 17.80 -6.72 -0.95
N LYS A 145 17.92 -7.44 0.17
CA LYS A 145 18.12 -8.90 0.19
C LYS A 145 16.83 -9.71 0.13
N THR A 146 15.69 -9.05 0.38
CA THR A 146 14.38 -9.71 0.48
C THR A 146 13.57 -9.57 -0.81
N PHE A 147 13.62 -8.39 -1.42
CA PHE A 147 12.88 -8.07 -2.64
C PHE A 147 13.78 -7.41 -3.67
N SER A 148 13.65 -7.84 -4.94
CA SER A 148 14.28 -7.19 -6.08
C SER A 148 13.54 -5.89 -6.44
N ASP A 149 14.15 -5.05 -7.29
CA ASP A 149 13.46 -3.89 -7.87
C ASP A 149 12.22 -4.34 -8.64
N GLU A 150 12.34 -5.45 -9.38
CA GLU A 150 11.26 -6.02 -10.15
C GLU A 150 10.09 -6.48 -9.28
N ASP A 151 10.33 -7.17 -8.16
CA ASP A 151 9.27 -7.57 -7.22
C ASP A 151 8.46 -6.36 -6.76
N ILE A 152 9.15 -5.26 -6.42
CA ILE A 152 8.50 -4.04 -5.93
C ILE A 152 7.74 -3.35 -7.07
N HIS A 153 8.32 -3.25 -8.27
CA HIS A 153 7.63 -2.67 -9.43
C HIS A 153 6.39 -3.47 -9.84
N ARG A 154 6.43 -4.81 -9.76
CA ARG A 154 5.26 -5.66 -9.97
C ARG A 154 4.17 -5.36 -8.94
N ALA A 155 4.52 -5.30 -7.66
CA ALA A 155 3.56 -4.95 -6.61
C ALA A 155 2.94 -3.56 -6.82
N ILE A 156 3.73 -2.57 -7.24
CA ILE A 156 3.23 -1.24 -7.60
C ILE A 156 2.23 -1.33 -8.77
N GLY A 157 2.56 -2.07 -9.82
CA GLY A 157 1.69 -2.25 -10.98
C GLY A 157 0.34 -2.86 -10.63
N LEU A 158 0.35 -3.93 -9.84
CA LEU A 158 -0.87 -4.59 -9.36
C LEU A 158 -1.78 -3.63 -8.59
N ILE A 159 -1.21 -2.69 -7.82
CA ILE A 159 -1.99 -1.72 -7.05
C ILE A 159 -2.45 -0.55 -7.93
N ALA A 160 -1.60 -0.03 -8.81
CA ALA A 160 -1.92 1.13 -9.65
C ALA A 160 -3.07 0.88 -10.62
N TYR A 161 -3.21 -0.36 -11.12
CA TYR A 161 -4.15 -0.69 -12.20
C TYR A 161 -5.32 -1.58 -11.78
N VAL A 162 -5.30 -2.14 -10.57
CA VAL A 162 -6.38 -2.99 -10.04
C VAL A 162 -7.25 -2.25 -9.01
N VAL A 163 -6.80 -1.08 -8.53
CA VAL A 163 -7.61 -0.25 -7.62
C VAL A 163 -8.65 0.50 -8.42
N PHE A 164 -9.91 0.09 -8.30
CA PHE A 164 -11.03 0.88 -8.80
C PHE A 164 -11.10 2.20 -8.02
N PRO A 165 -11.14 3.35 -8.71
CA PRO A 165 -11.42 4.61 -8.03
C PRO A 165 -12.81 4.53 -7.40
N HIS A 166 -12.89 4.85 -6.12
CA HIS A 166 -14.16 5.03 -5.41
C HIS A 166 -14.76 6.38 -5.74
#